data_8323a9f86e2187a2dfde97aa334df073
#
_entry.id   8323a9f86e2187a2dfde97aa334df073
#
_cell.length_a   1.000
_cell.length_b   1.000
_cell.length_c   1.000
_cell.angle_alpha   90.00
_cell.angle_beta   90.00
_cell.angle_gamma   90.00
#
_symmetry.space_group_name_H-M   'P 1'
#
loop_
_entity.id
_entity.type
_entity.pdbx_description
1 polymer ?
#
loop_
_entity_poly.entity_id
_entity_poly.type
_entity_poly.pdbx_seq_one_letter_code
_entity_poly.pdbx_strand_id
1 'polypeptide(L)'
;MYSLSQFKDYLNQGATSIIQADAARIGGITPWLKAAHLAEAFNVPICPHFLMELHVSLVCAVSNAPVLEYIPQLDEVTRQPMEIRDGHAIPPYEPGIGIDWDWDIIRTRMVKGTHHQFAKEET
;
A
#
# COMPACT_ATOMS: atom_id res chain seq x y z
N MET A 1 -2.29 -3.97 13.16
CA MET A 1 -1.02 -3.60 13.83
C MET A 1 -0.52 -2.30 13.24
N TYR A 2 0.04 -1.43 14.07
CA TYR A 2 0.40 -0.05 13.67
C TYR A 2 1.89 0.26 13.86
N SER A 3 2.68 -0.69 14.32
CA SER A 3 4.12 -0.49 14.53
C SER A 3 4.94 -1.74 14.25
N LEU A 4 6.20 -1.53 13.90
CA LEU A 4 7.15 -2.63 13.67
C LEU A 4 7.36 -3.48 14.92
N SER A 5 7.31 -2.87 16.12
CA SER A 5 7.44 -3.60 17.39
C SER A 5 6.31 -4.61 17.61
N GLN A 6 5.06 -4.22 17.27
CA GLN A 6 3.94 -5.15 17.36
C GLN A 6 4.14 -6.36 16.42
N PHE A 7 4.55 -6.15 15.16
CA PHE A 7 4.85 -7.26 14.27
C PHE A 7 5.95 -8.16 14.82
N LYS A 8 7.01 -7.58 15.37
CA LYS A 8 8.10 -8.33 16.01
C LYS A 8 7.59 -9.21 17.15
N ASP A 9 6.74 -8.68 18.01
CA ASP A 9 6.22 -9.41 19.17
C ASP A 9 5.36 -10.61 18.75
N TYR A 10 4.50 -10.44 17.75
CA TYR A 10 3.71 -11.55 17.21
C TYR A 10 4.56 -12.61 16.53
N LEU A 11 5.57 -12.21 15.76
CA LEU A 11 6.50 -13.13 15.10
C LEU A 11 7.33 -13.91 16.12
N ASN A 12 7.87 -13.24 17.14
CA ASN A 12 8.64 -13.88 18.21
C ASN A 12 7.84 -14.95 18.99
N GLN A 13 6.54 -14.75 19.10
CA GLN A 13 5.65 -15.70 19.81
C GLN A 13 5.14 -16.80 18.88
N GLY A 14 5.48 -16.79 17.59
CA GLY A 14 4.90 -17.71 16.60
C GLY A 14 3.38 -17.60 16.49
N ALA A 15 2.83 -16.43 16.82
CA ALA A 15 1.38 -16.20 16.92
C ALA A 15 0.71 -15.92 15.58
N THR A 16 1.46 -15.91 14.48
CA THR A 16 0.94 -15.66 13.15
C THR A 16 1.71 -16.43 12.09
N SER A 17 1.00 -16.97 11.11
CA SER A 17 1.58 -17.66 9.95
C SER A 17 1.67 -16.76 8.71
N ILE A 18 0.97 -15.63 8.71
CA ILE A 18 1.00 -14.61 7.65
C ILE A 18 0.84 -13.26 8.35
N ILE A 19 1.67 -12.28 8.03
CA ILE A 19 1.42 -10.91 8.45
C ILE A 19 0.71 -10.14 7.34
N GLN A 20 -0.26 -9.30 7.75
CA GLN A 20 -0.99 -8.44 6.84
C GLN A 20 -0.77 -6.98 7.23
N ALA A 21 0.23 -6.35 6.60
CA ALA A 21 0.63 -4.99 6.91
C ALA A 21 0.06 -3.99 5.91
N ASP A 22 -0.41 -2.87 6.42
CA ASP A 22 -0.92 -1.74 5.65
C ASP A 22 0.08 -0.58 5.76
N ALA A 23 0.62 -0.13 4.63
CA ALA A 23 1.63 0.93 4.60
C ALA A 23 1.08 2.26 5.16
N ALA A 24 -0.21 2.57 4.93
CA ALA A 24 -0.82 3.77 5.49
C ALA A 24 -0.95 3.72 7.02
N ARG A 25 -1.13 2.52 7.59
CA ARG A 25 -1.30 2.33 9.05
C ARG A 25 0.01 2.17 9.79
N ILE A 26 1.03 1.58 9.17
CA ILE A 26 2.34 1.36 9.81
C ILE A 26 3.27 2.58 9.70
N GLY A 27 2.86 3.61 8.95
CA GLY A 27 3.60 4.87 8.82
C GLY A 27 4.39 5.03 7.52
N GLY A 28 4.02 4.30 6.46
CA GLY A 28 4.54 4.47 5.11
C GLY A 28 5.33 3.28 4.55
N ILE A 29 5.96 3.51 3.43
CA ILE A 29 6.71 2.50 2.64
C ILE A 29 7.88 1.92 3.45
N THR A 30 8.69 2.77 4.06
CA THR A 30 9.89 2.34 4.79
C THR A 30 9.58 1.41 5.97
N PRO A 31 8.62 1.71 6.86
CA PRO A 31 8.22 0.79 7.91
C PRO A 31 7.61 -0.51 7.37
N TRP A 32 6.86 -0.46 6.25
CA TRP A 32 6.30 -1.64 5.62
C TRP A 32 7.40 -2.58 5.13
N LEU A 33 8.41 -2.07 4.42
CA LEU A 33 9.56 -2.87 3.98
C LEU A 33 10.33 -3.49 5.15
N LYS A 34 10.50 -2.74 6.26
CA LYS A 34 11.11 -3.29 7.48
C LYS A 34 10.28 -4.44 8.06
N ALA A 35 8.95 -4.35 8.03
CA ALA A 35 8.07 -5.42 8.47
C ALA A 35 8.17 -6.65 7.54
N ALA A 36 8.26 -6.44 6.22
CA ALA A 36 8.44 -7.51 5.25
C ALA A 36 9.75 -8.28 5.46
N HIS A 37 10.87 -7.58 5.58
CA HIS A 37 12.17 -8.21 5.85
C HIS A 37 12.25 -8.87 7.23
N LEU A 38 11.57 -8.27 8.23
CA LEU A 38 11.47 -8.92 9.53
C LEU A 38 10.69 -10.25 9.43
N ALA A 39 9.55 -10.26 8.74
CA ALA A 39 8.76 -11.48 8.53
C ALA A 39 9.54 -12.53 7.72
N GLU A 40 10.29 -12.11 6.72
CA GLU A 40 11.17 -12.97 5.93
C GLU A 40 12.18 -13.72 6.82
N ALA A 41 12.79 -13.02 7.78
CA ALA A 41 13.73 -13.63 8.73
C ALA A 41 13.09 -14.70 9.63
N PHE A 42 11.77 -14.68 9.78
CA PHE A 42 10.98 -15.71 10.48
C PHE A 42 10.35 -16.75 9.54
N ASN A 43 10.67 -16.72 8.25
CA ASN A 43 10.01 -17.52 7.20
C ASN A 43 8.48 -17.33 7.17
N VAL A 44 7.99 -16.13 7.47
CA VAL A 44 6.59 -15.76 7.45
C VAL A 44 6.31 -14.87 6.24
N PRO A 45 5.32 -15.20 5.40
CA PRO A 45 4.94 -14.34 4.29
C PRO A 45 4.25 -13.06 4.78
N ILE A 46 4.37 -12.00 3.96
CA ILE A 46 3.64 -10.76 4.11
C ILE A 46 2.62 -10.62 2.97
N CYS A 47 1.36 -10.34 3.32
CA CYS A 47 0.33 -9.95 2.38
C CYS A 47 -0.07 -8.52 2.73
N PRO A 48 -0.06 -7.57 1.79
CA PRO A 48 -0.45 -6.21 2.13
C PRO A 48 -1.95 -6.14 2.43
N HIS A 49 -2.33 -5.20 3.29
CA HIS A 49 -3.72 -4.91 3.57
C HIS A 49 -4.12 -3.65 2.83
N PHE A 50 -5.24 -3.71 2.07
CA PHE A 50 -5.86 -2.53 1.48
C PHE A 50 -4.92 -1.76 0.50
N LEU A 51 -5.31 -0.60 -0.03
CA LEU A 51 -4.52 0.29 -0.90
C LEU A 51 -3.61 -0.48 -1.90
N MET A 52 -4.23 -1.33 -2.70
CA MET A 52 -3.49 -2.21 -3.62
C MET A 52 -2.57 -1.45 -4.59
N GLU A 53 -2.96 -0.25 -4.99
CA GLU A 53 -2.20 0.63 -5.89
C GLU A 53 -0.87 1.09 -5.27
N LEU A 54 -0.87 1.31 -3.94
CA LEU A 54 0.35 1.62 -3.20
C LEU A 54 1.21 0.37 -3.00
N HIS A 55 0.57 -0.76 -2.75
CA HIS A 55 1.26 -1.98 -2.33
C HIS A 55 1.81 -2.81 -3.48
N VAL A 56 1.29 -2.71 -4.71
CA VAL A 56 1.72 -3.54 -5.84
C VAL A 56 3.23 -3.46 -6.09
N SER A 57 3.80 -2.26 -6.06
CA SER A 57 5.25 -2.07 -6.22
C SER A 57 6.05 -2.58 -5.02
N LEU A 58 5.48 -2.51 -3.80
CA LEU A 58 6.11 -3.04 -2.59
C LEU A 58 6.15 -4.57 -2.60
N VAL A 59 5.07 -5.21 -3.04
CA VAL A 59 5.00 -6.68 -3.22
C VAL A 59 6.07 -7.15 -4.21
N CYS A 60 6.26 -6.42 -5.31
CA CYS A 60 7.30 -6.74 -6.30
C CYS A 60 8.73 -6.53 -5.77
N ALA A 61 8.92 -5.76 -4.71
CA ALA A 61 10.23 -5.43 -4.14
C ALA A 61 10.73 -6.41 -3.07
N VAL A 62 9.90 -7.38 -2.65
CA VAL A 62 10.23 -8.35 -1.60
C VAL A 62 9.98 -9.78 -2.04
N SER A 63 10.72 -10.74 -1.49
CA SER A 63 10.67 -12.15 -1.89
C SER A 63 9.55 -12.94 -1.24
N ASN A 64 9.02 -12.45 -0.10
CA ASN A 64 8.08 -13.18 0.77
C ASN A 64 6.63 -12.64 0.68
N ALA A 65 6.27 -11.93 -0.39
CA ALA A 65 4.91 -11.44 -0.62
C ALA A 65 4.21 -12.20 -1.76
N PRO A 66 3.52 -13.31 -1.47
CA PRO A 66 2.98 -14.20 -2.51
C PRO A 66 1.72 -13.67 -3.18
N VAL A 67 0.96 -12.80 -2.53
CA VAL A 67 -0.32 -12.27 -3.03
C VAL A 67 -0.52 -10.81 -2.67
N LEU A 68 -1.31 -10.13 -3.49
CA LEU A 68 -1.81 -8.78 -3.25
C LEU A 68 -3.32 -8.85 -2.96
N GLU A 69 -3.78 -8.16 -1.92
CA GLU A 69 -5.22 -8.03 -1.66
C GLU A 69 -5.86 -7.12 -2.71
N TYR A 70 -6.90 -7.61 -3.39
CA TYR A 70 -7.60 -6.84 -4.41
C TYR A 70 -8.83 -6.16 -3.83
N ILE A 71 -8.74 -4.85 -3.63
CA ILE A 71 -9.83 -3.99 -3.14
C ILE A 71 -9.86 -2.70 -3.97
N PRO A 72 -10.69 -2.59 -5.01
CA PRO A 72 -10.68 -1.50 -5.98
C PRO A 72 -11.38 -0.23 -5.45
N GLN A 73 -11.03 0.23 -4.25
CA GLN A 73 -11.68 1.41 -3.64
C GLN A 73 -11.22 2.73 -4.25
N LEU A 74 -10.02 2.79 -4.81
CA LEU A 74 -9.50 4.01 -5.41
C LEU A 74 -9.95 4.20 -6.86
N ASP A 75 -10.51 3.18 -7.52
CA ASP A 75 -10.98 3.26 -8.91
C ASP A 75 -11.96 4.42 -9.13
N GLU A 76 -12.72 4.78 -8.10
CA GLU A 76 -13.67 5.89 -8.17
C GLU A 76 -13.03 7.29 -8.11
N VAL A 77 -11.74 7.39 -7.82
CA VAL A 77 -10.99 8.65 -7.65
C VAL A 77 -9.66 8.66 -8.39
N THR A 78 -9.42 7.64 -9.19
CA THR A 78 -8.27 7.53 -10.11
C THR A 78 -8.75 7.53 -11.55
N ARG A 79 -7.89 7.98 -12.48
CA ARG A 79 -8.24 7.99 -13.91
C ARG A 79 -8.12 6.62 -14.54
N GLN A 80 -7.31 5.76 -13.97
CA GLN A 80 -7.13 4.39 -14.45
C GLN A 80 -7.12 3.43 -13.26
N PRO A 81 -7.92 2.35 -13.32
CA PRO A 81 -7.85 1.29 -12.34
C PRO A 81 -6.53 0.53 -12.45
N MET A 82 -6.20 -0.24 -11.41
CA MET A 82 -5.07 -1.16 -11.45
C MET A 82 -5.24 -2.19 -12.57
N GLU A 83 -4.21 -2.35 -13.39
CA GLU A 83 -4.22 -3.38 -14.43
C GLU A 83 -4.10 -4.78 -13.80
N ILE A 84 -5.06 -5.65 -14.13
CA ILE A 84 -5.03 -7.07 -13.79
C ILE A 84 -4.93 -7.88 -15.10
N ARG A 85 -3.91 -8.71 -15.22
CA ARG A 85 -3.68 -9.57 -16.38
C ARG A 85 -3.45 -11.01 -15.92
N ASP A 86 -4.29 -11.92 -16.39
CA ASP A 86 -4.20 -13.35 -16.04
C ASP A 86 -4.12 -13.61 -14.52
N GLY A 87 -4.89 -12.87 -13.73
CA GLY A 87 -4.90 -12.97 -12.27
C GLY A 87 -3.72 -12.30 -11.56
N HIS A 88 -2.85 -11.59 -12.28
CA HIS A 88 -1.71 -10.87 -11.74
C HIS A 88 -1.95 -9.36 -11.78
N ALA A 89 -1.66 -8.69 -10.67
CA ALA A 89 -1.61 -7.24 -10.62
C ALA A 89 -0.33 -6.76 -11.31
N ILE A 90 -0.47 -5.81 -12.22
CA ILE A 90 0.66 -5.26 -12.98
C ILE A 90 1.08 -3.94 -12.34
N PRO A 91 2.31 -3.82 -11.83
CA PRO A 91 2.79 -2.56 -11.28
C PRO A 91 2.91 -1.50 -12.38
N PRO A 92 2.58 -0.23 -12.09
CA PRO A 92 2.75 0.86 -13.03
C PRO A 92 4.24 1.11 -13.34
N TYR A 93 4.53 1.55 -14.55
CA TYR A 93 5.87 1.96 -14.97
C TYR A 93 6.17 3.43 -14.70
N GLU A 94 5.13 4.19 -14.33
CA GLU A 94 5.26 5.62 -14.10
C GLU A 94 6.10 5.92 -12.83
N PRO A 95 6.88 7.00 -12.84
CA PRO A 95 7.64 7.42 -11.66
C PRO A 95 6.75 7.66 -10.43
N GLY A 96 7.30 7.36 -9.26
CA GLY A 96 6.59 7.51 -7.98
C GLY A 96 5.78 6.28 -7.63
N ILE A 97 4.60 6.47 -7.03
CA ILE A 97 3.70 5.36 -6.65
C ILE A 97 2.75 4.95 -7.77
N GLY A 98 2.78 5.67 -8.90
CA GLY A 98 2.04 5.34 -10.12
C GLY A 98 0.53 5.52 -10.03
N ILE A 99 0.01 6.26 -9.03
CA ILE A 99 -1.43 6.55 -8.92
C ILE A 99 -1.74 7.83 -9.69
N ASP A 100 -2.58 7.74 -10.72
CA ASP A 100 -3.09 8.89 -11.47
C ASP A 100 -4.42 9.36 -10.89
N TRP A 101 -4.34 10.35 -10.00
CA TRP A 101 -5.51 10.89 -9.30
C TRP A 101 -6.43 11.70 -10.21
N ASP A 102 -7.72 11.43 -10.19
CA ASP A 102 -8.73 12.30 -10.79
C ASP A 102 -9.10 13.43 -9.81
N TRP A 103 -8.35 14.52 -9.90
CA TRP A 103 -8.55 15.68 -9.03
C TRP A 103 -9.90 16.37 -9.23
N ASP A 104 -10.54 16.23 -10.38
CA ASP A 104 -11.85 16.82 -10.63
C ASP A 104 -12.93 16.02 -9.86
N ILE A 105 -12.89 14.71 -9.93
CA ILE A 105 -13.77 13.86 -9.11
C ILE A 105 -13.50 14.06 -7.63
N ILE A 106 -12.23 14.07 -7.20
CA ILE A 106 -11.87 14.29 -5.80
C ILE A 106 -12.45 15.60 -5.28
N ARG A 107 -12.33 16.70 -6.03
CA ARG A 107 -12.91 18.00 -5.62
C ARG A 107 -14.42 17.94 -5.42
N THR A 108 -15.15 17.18 -6.22
CA THR A 108 -16.61 17.04 -6.06
C THR A 108 -17.01 16.30 -4.78
N ARG A 109 -16.11 15.46 -4.27
CA ARG A 109 -16.34 14.63 -3.06
C ARG A 109 -15.77 15.25 -1.80
N MET A 110 -15.08 16.38 -1.88
CA MET A 110 -14.50 17.06 -0.71
C MET A 110 -15.60 17.55 0.25
N VAL A 111 -15.37 17.34 1.53
CA VAL A 111 -16.25 17.90 2.57
C VAL A 111 -16.11 19.43 2.57
N LYS A 112 -17.22 20.14 2.57
CA LYS A 112 -17.24 21.61 2.59
C LYS A 112 -16.45 22.13 3.80
N GLY A 113 -15.53 23.07 3.56
CA GLY A 113 -14.70 23.70 4.60
C GLY A 113 -13.35 23.02 4.86
N THR A 114 -13.02 21.93 4.15
CA THR A 114 -11.73 21.25 4.26
C THR A 114 -10.74 21.60 3.14
N HIS A 115 -10.93 22.75 2.48
CA HIS A 115 -10.02 23.21 1.43
C HIS A 115 -8.70 23.66 2.02
N HIS A 116 -7.74 22.77 2.11
CA HIS A 116 -6.34 23.14 2.20
C HIS A 116 -5.82 23.36 0.76
N GLN A 117 -5.70 24.62 0.35
CA GLN A 117 -4.94 24.95 -0.85
C GLN A 117 -3.46 24.70 -0.51
N PHE A 118 -2.92 23.59 -0.97
CA PHE A 118 -1.48 23.47 -1.10
C PHE A 118 -1.08 24.44 -2.22
N ALA A 119 -0.42 25.54 -1.85
CA ALA A 119 0.15 26.44 -2.82
C ALA A 119 1.09 25.61 -3.70
N LYS A 120 0.88 25.65 -5.03
CA LYS A 120 1.91 25.24 -5.96
C LYS A 120 3.06 26.22 -5.73
N GLU A 121 4.17 25.77 -5.19
CA GLU A 121 5.41 26.48 -5.34
C GLU A 121 5.75 26.45 -6.83
N GLU A 122 5.56 27.58 -7.50
CA GLU A 122 6.05 27.78 -8.86
C GLU A 122 7.58 27.78 -8.79
N THR A 123 8.21 26.73 -9.27
CA THR A 123 9.65 26.68 -9.60
C THR A 123 9.81 27.02 -11.07
#